data_fc46bef0ff9079b1366586eac0ba2922
#
_entry.id   fc46bef0ff9079b1366586eac0ba2922
#
_cell.length_a   1.000
_cell.length_b   1.000
_cell.length_c   1.000
_cell.angle_alpha   90.00
_cell.angle_beta   90.00
_cell.angle_gamma   90.00
#
_symmetry.space_group_name_H-M   'P 1'
#
loop_
_entity.id
_entity.type
_entity.pdbx_description
1 polymer ?
#
loop_
_entity_poly.entity_id
_entity_poly.type
_entity_poly.pdbx_seq_one_letter_code
_entity_poly.pdbx_strand_id
1 'polypeptide(L)'
;MASGFKRREIATDNLLPSPDMAQKDFGDTTELLDSIRQNGILQPLVVRPIGSGNYQVIDGSRRFACAKELGIAMVPVVIQQIADLINFRVIEGGLL
;
A
#
# COMPACT_ATOMS: atom_id res chain seq x y z
N MET A 1 -10.06 -19.24 -0.26
CA MET A 1 -10.27 -18.65 -0.47
C MET A 1 -10.19 -17.51 -0.08
N ALA A 2 -10.70 -17.01 0.23
CA ALA A 2 -10.66 -15.79 0.48
C ALA A 2 -9.78 -15.41 1.39
N SER A 3 -9.00 -14.64 1.24
CA SER A 3 -8.18 -14.13 2.23
C SER A 3 -8.83 -12.87 2.65
N GLY A 4 -8.43 -12.17 3.52
CA GLY A 4 -8.98 -10.91 3.91
C GLY A 4 -8.55 -9.76 3.04
N PHE A 5 -7.97 -10.02 1.88
CA PHE A 5 -7.45 -8.96 1.04
C PHE A 5 -8.41 -8.63 -0.08
N LYS A 6 -8.60 -7.36 -0.32
CA LYS A 6 -9.41 -6.87 -1.42
C LYS A 6 -8.59 -5.92 -2.26
N ARG A 7 -8.66 -6.12 -3.56
CA ARG A 7 -7.96 -5.24 -4.48
C ARG A 7 -8.88 -4.09 -4.86
N ARG A 8 -8.37 -2.89 -4.79
CA ARG A 8 -9.12 -1.69 -5.12
C ARG A 8 -8.23 -0.67 -5.77
N GLU A 9 -8.87 0.32 -6.39
CA GLU A 9 -8.18 1.52 -6.86
C GLU A 9 -8.49 2.63 -5.89
N ILE A 10 -7.45 3.24 -5.35
CA ILE A 10 -7.59 4.29 -4.35
C ILE A 10 -6.88 5.53 -4.87
N ALA A 11 -7.48 6.69 -4.62
CA ALA A 11 -6.85 7.95 -5.00
C ALA A 11 -5.51 8.08 -4.27
N THR A 12 -4.49 8.44 -5.02
CA THR A 12 -3.16 8.58 -4.46
C THR A 12 -3.17 9.59 -3.30
N ASP A 13 -4.00 10.62 -3.40
CA ASP A 13 -4.08 11.63 -2.35
C ASP A 13 -4.65 11.10 -1.04
N ASN A 14 -5.32 9.96 -1.09
CA ASN A 14 -5.85 9.35 0.13
C ASN A 14 -4.89 8.36 0.75
N LEU A 15 -3.72 8.21 0.18
CA LEU A 15 -2.70 7.32 0.71
C LEU A 15 -1.66 8.14 1.46
N LEU A 16 -1.29 7.65 2.62
CA LEU A 16 -0.27 8.27 3.45
C LEU A 16 0.94 7.36 3.53
N PRO A 17 2.13 7.93 3.62
CA PRO A 17 3.33 7.10 3.69
C PRO A 17 3.40 6.37 5.02
N SER A 18 4.12 5.26 5.03
CA SER A 18 4.42 4.58 6.28
C SER A 18 5.32 5.50 7.12
N PRO A 19 5.33 5.31 8.44
CA PRO A 19 6.08 6.23 9.30
C PRO A 19 7.56 6.34 8.98
N ASP A 20 8.16 5.29 8.45
CA ASP A 20 9.58 5.31 8.17
C ASP A 20 9.92 5.75 6.76
N MET A 21 8.94 6.08 5.94
CA MET A 21 9.20 6.47 4.56
C MET A 21 9.98 7.77 4.45
N ALA A 22 9.71 8.68 5.35
CA ALA A 22 10.36 9.99 5.28
C ALA A 22 11.87 9.89 5.41
N GLN A 23 12.35 8.83 5.99
CA GLN A 23 13.77 8.65 6.22
C GLN A 23 14.40 7.69 5.23
N LYS A 24 13.62 7.15 4.32
CA LYS A 24 14.13 6.19 3.36
C LYS A 24 14.71 6.89 2.16
N ASP A 25 15.84 6.39 1.72
CA ASP A 25 16.44 6.80 0.48
C ASP A 25 16.27 5.64 -0.49
N PHE A 26 15.43 5.84 -1.49
CA PHE A 26 15.14 4.77 -2.44
C PHE A 26 16.20 4.63 -3.52
N GLY A 27 17.21 5.50 -3.49
CA GLY A 27 18.26 5.45 -4.49
C GLY A 27 17.75 5.83 -5.86
N ASP A 28 18.31 5.19 -6.88
CA ASP A 28 17.94 5.49 -8.26
C ASP A 28 16.67 4.76 -8.62
N THR A 29 15.62 5.50 -8.86
CA THR A 29 14.32 4.93 -9.21
C THR A 29 13.98 5.13 -10.68
N THR A 30 14.96 5.45 -11.51
CA THR A 30 14.71 5.77 -12.91
C THR A 30 14.00 4.64 -13.65
N GLU A 31 14.50 3.41 -13.49
CA GLU A 31 13.88 2.28 -14.17
C GLU A 31 12.45 2.04 -13.70
N LEU A 32 12.23 2.19 -12.40
CA LEU A 32 10.90 2.00 -11.86
C LEU A 32 9.96 3.10 -12.35
N LEU A 33 10.43 4.33 -12.38
CA LEU A 33 9.63 5.43 -12.91
C LEU A 33 9.25 5.18 -14.35
N ASP A 34 10.21 4.73 -15.17
CA ASP A 34 9.92 4.44 -16.57
C ASP A 34 8.91 3.33 -16.71
N SER A 35 9.06 2.27 -15.93
CA SER A 35 8.15 1.15 -15.97
C SER A 35 6.74 1.59 -15.61
N ILE A 36 6.61 2.37 -14.55
CA ILE A 36 5.30 2.83 -14.11
C ILE A 36 4.70 3.79 -15.12
N ARG A 37 5.53 4.64 -15.74
CA ARG A 37 5.03 5.56 -16.75
C ARG A 37 4.45 4.80 -17.94
N GLN A 38 5.08 3.71 -18.32
CA GLN A 38 4.65 2.96 -19.50
C GLN A 38 3.52 1.98 -19.19
N ASN A 39 3.57 1.35 -18.05
CA ASN A 39 2.68 0.21 -17.74
C ASN A 39 1.73 0.45 -16.58
N GLY A 40 1.88 1.57 -15.89
CA GLY A 40 1.16 1.76 -14.64
C GLY A 40 1.75 0.92 -13.54
N ILE A 41 1.09 0.92 -12.41
CA ILE A 41 1.52 0.12 -11.29
C ILE A 41 0.86 -1.24 -11.42
N LEU A 42 1.66 -2.25 -11.80
CA LEU A 42 1.15 -3.58 -12.05
C LEU A 42 0.94 -4.37 -10.78
N GLN A 43 1.81 -4.16 -9.81
CA GLN A 43 1.72 -4.87 -8.54
C GLN A 43 1.12 -3.94 -7.50
N PRO A 44 -0.02 -4.30 -6.89
CA PRO A 44 -0.68 -3.39 -5.96
C PRO A 44 0.16 -3.08 -4.74
N LEU A 45 -0.09 -1.91 -4.18
CA LEU A 45 0.46 -1.58 -2.87
C LEU A 45 -0.37 -2.27 -1.81
N VAL A 46 0.23 -2.54 -0.66
CA VAL A 46 -0.52 -3.04 0.48
C VAL A 46 -0.74 -1.86 1.42
N VAL A 47 -2.00 -1.64 1.79
CA VAL A 47 -2.37 -0.50 2.62
C VAL A 47 -3.30 -0.97 3.73
N ARG A 48 -3.46 -0.13 4.74
CA ARG A 48 -4.43 -0.39 5.80
C ARG A 48 -5.25 0.88 6.03
N PRO A 49 -6.52 0.72 6.40
CA PRO A 49 -7.34 1.90 6.67
C PRO A 49 -6.91 2.58 7.97
N ILE A 50 -6.93 3.91 7.94
CA ILE A 50 -6.57 4.68 9.13
C ILE A 50 -7.64 5.71 9.47
N GLY A 51 -8.82 5.59 8.86
CA GLY A 51 -9.93 6.47 9.19
C GLY A 51 -10.10 7.59 8.18
N SER A 52 -11.27 8.18 8.15
CA SER A 52 -11.59 9.32 7.31
C SER A 52 -11.39 9.08 5.82
N GLY A 53 -11.48 7.82 5.41
CA GLY A 53 -11.29 7.49 3.99
C GLY A 53 -9.84 7.43 3.57
N ASN A 54 -8.91 7.52 4.50
CA ASN A 54 -7.49 7.47 4.20
C ASN A 54 -6.91 6.11 4.51
N TYR A 55 -5.78 5.82 3.86
CA TYR A 55 -5.10 4.54 4.02
C TYR A 55 -3.61 4.81 4.16
N GLN A 56 -2.96 3.97 4.93
CA GLN A 56 -1.52 4.07 5.11
C GLN A 56 -0.84 2.96 4.34
N VAL A 57 0.21 3.31 3.59
CA VAL A 57 0.97 2.32 2.82
C VAL A 57 1.78 1.47 3.78
N ILE A 58 1.62 0.15 3.68
CA ILE A 58 2.39 -0.80 4.45
C ILE A 58 3.52 -1.35 3.63
N ASP A 59 3.24 -1.69 2.38
CA ASP A 59 4.24 -2.25 1.48
C ASP A 59 4.10 -1.60 0.12
N GLY A 60 5.20 -1.39 -0.56
CA GLY A 60 5.21 -0.75 -1.85
C GLY A 60 5.60 0.71 -1.78
N SER A 61 6.41 1.09 -0.80
CA SER A 61 6.80 2.49 -0.60
C SER A 61 7.47 3.08 -1.82
N ARG A 62 8.33 2.32 -2.51
CA ARG A 62 8.98 2.83 -3.71
C ARG A 62 7.98 3.12 -4.80
N ARG A 63 7.02 2.21 -4.99
CA ARG A 63 5.98 2.41 -6.00
C ARG A 63 5.11 3.60 -5.65
N PHE A 64 4.82 3.76 -4.37
CA PHE A 64 4.03 4.90 -3.92
C PHE A 64 4.76 6.22 -4.19
N ALA A 65 6.04 6.27 -3.86
CA ALA A 65 6.83 7.47 -4.11
C ALA A 65 6.87 7.81 -5.61
N CYS A 66 7.03 6.79 -6.45
CA CYS A 66 7.03 7.00 -7.88
C CYS A 66 5.68 7.47 -8.39
N ALA A 67 4.60 6.91 -7.85
CA ALA A 67 3.26 7.33 -8.25
C ALA A 67 3.03 8.80 -7.93
N LYS A 68 3.48 9.23 -6.78
CA LYS A 68 3.35 10.64 -6.40
C LYS A 68 4.19 11.53 -7.31
N GLU A 69 5.39 11.09 -7.59
CA GLU A 69 6.28 11.88 -8.45
C GLU A 69 5.71 12.02 -9.85
N LEU A 70 5.06 10.98 -10.36
CA LEU A 70 4.49 11.00 -11.69
C LEU A 70 3.09 11.61 -11.74
N GLY A 71 2.54 11.97 -10.60
CA GLY A 71 1.20 12.58 -10.57
C GLY A 71 0.09 11.62 -10.91
N ILE A 72 0.27 10.34 -10.60
CA ILE A 72 -0.75 9.34 -10.89
C ILE A 72 -1.91 9.51 -9.92
N ALA A 73 -3.13 9.63 -10.47
CA ALA A 73 -4.29 9.94 -9.66
C ALA A 73 -4.79 8.77 -8.85
N MET A 74 -4.75 7.56 -9.41
CA MET A 74 -5.31 6.38 -8.77
C MET A 74 -4.28 5.26 -8.82
N VAL A 75 -4.17 4.51 -7.73
CA VAL A 75 -3.24 3.39 -7.68
C VAL A 75 -3.96 2.14 -7.20
N PRO A 76 -3.54 0.98 -7.68
CA PRO A 76 -4.13 -0.28 -7.21
C PRO A 76 -3.56 -0.62 -5.84
N VAL A 77 -4.43 -1.06 -4.95
CA VAL A 77 -4.03 -1.40 -3.60
C VAL A 77 -4.71 -2.70 -3.19
N VAL A 78 -4.11 -3.37 -2.24
CA VAL A 78 -4.72 -4.46 -1.51
C VAL A 78 -4.87 -3.97 -0.08
N ILE A 79 -6.10 -4.01 0.43
CA ILE A 79 -6.39 -3.47 1.75
C ILE A 79 -6.26 -4.57 2.78
N GLN A 80 -5.35 -4.38 3.71
CA GLN A 80 -5.15 -5.30 4.81
C GLN A 80 -5.81 -4.72 6.03
N GLN A 81 -6.80 -5.44 6.55
CA GLN A 81 -7.53 -4.97 7.71
C GLN A 81 -6.77 -5.34 8.97
N ILE A 82 -6.72 -4.40 9.88
CA ILE A 82 -6.08 -4.70 11.15
C ILE A 82 -6.85 -5.78 11.90
N ALA A 83 -8.16 -5.83 11.66
CA ALA A 83 -8.98 -6.86 12.29
C ALA A 83 -8.56 -8.26 11.86
N ASP A 84 -8.09 -8.41 10.64
CA ASP A 84 -7.62 -9.71 10.17
C ASP A 84 -6.40 -10.15 10.95
N LEU A 85 -5.50 -9.24 11.23
CA LEU A 85 -4.32 -9.55 12.00
C LEU A 85 -4.66 -9.88 13.44
N ILE A 86 -5.59 -9.12 14.00
CA ILE A 86 -6.01 -9.34 15.39
C ILE A 86 -6.72 -10.67 15.52
N ASN A 87 -7.61 -10.97 14.57
CA ASN A 87 -8.33 -12.22 14.61
C ASN A 87 -7.40 -13.41 14.47
N PHE A 88 -6.43 -13.30 13.62
CA PHE A 88 -5.45 -14.37 13.45
C PHE A 88 -4.71 -14.60 14.76
N ARG A 89 -4.31 -13.52 15.40
CA ARG A 89 -3.62 -13.61 16.66
C ARG A 89 -4.47 -14.22 17.75
N VAL A 90 -5.73 -13.82 17.80
CA VAL A 90 -6.65 -14.35 18.80
C VAL A 90 -6.85 -15.84 18.60
N ILE A 91 -6.98 -16.27 17.37
CA ILE A 91 -7.13 -17.70 17.10
C ILE A 91 -5.93 -18.47 17.62
N GLU A 92 -4.75 -17.96 17.34
CA GLU A 92 -3.56 -18.64 17.81
C GLU A 92 -3.46 -18.62 19.32
N GLY A 93 -3.69 -17.47 19.92
CA GLY A 93 -3.56 -17.36 21.35
C GLY A 93 -4.77 -17.83 22.10
N GLY A 94 -5.94 -17.59 21.52
CA GLY A 94 -7.18 -17.90 22.20
C GLY A 94 -7.46 -19.38 22.33
N LEU A 95 -6.84 -20.14 21.51
CA LEU A 95 -7.04 -21.58 21.60
C LEU A 95 -6.13 -22.25 22.58
N LEU A 96 -5.26 -21.53 23.13
CA LEU A 96 -4.29 -22.09 24.08
C LEU A 96 -4.82 -22.19 25.50
#